data_46821189da107680ff2242b2099ca2a9
#
_entry.id   46821189da107680ff2242b2099ca2a9
#
_cell.length_a   1.000
_cell.length_b   1.000
_cell.length_c   1.000
_cell.angle_alpha   90.00
_cell.angle_beta   90.00
_cell.angle_gamma   90.00
#
_symmetry.space_group_name_H-M   'P 1'
#
loop_
_entity.id
_entity.type
_entity.pdbx_description
1 polymer ?
#
loop_
_entity_poly.entity_id
_entity_poly.type
_entity_poly.pdbx_seq_one_letter_code
_entity_poly.pdbx_strand_id
1 'polypeptide(L)'
;MIYLVVLPFATAPLFRLAERLLDASISPSLQNAIYYYTLLAVTLIIFHSFLGHTTRNFADNLGNACKSILVGLIALYGLNELVYRLTRMLVNNHTNLNDTTISAQIHDAPRVTLLIVIFLAPFVEEVLFRGLVFGNLKSKSRTVAYVVSCLLFALLHVWQFAVVRQDITYFLLMVQYLVPGLVLAWAYDHTGTLWSSILLHAAANALHVSAGM
;
A
#
# COMPACT_ATOMS: atom_id res chain seq x y z
N MET A 1 11.30 -6.92 0.81
CA MET A 1 10.55 -6.98 -0.45
C MET A 1 10.20 -8.39 -0.89
N ILE A 2 11.14 -9.34 -0.88
CA ILE A 2 10.88 -10.73 -1.26
C ILE A 2 9.65 -11.28 -0.52
N TYR A 3 9.46 -10.99 0.75
CA TYR A 3 8.33 -11.52 1.51
C TYR A 3 6.94 -10.95 1.10
N LEU A 4 6.82 -9.73 0.57
CA LEU A 4 5.54 -9.24 0.03
C LEU A 4 5.11 -9.97 -1.23
N VAL A 5 6.09 -10.45 -2.00
CA VAL A 5 5.83 -11.21 -3.23
C VAL A 5 5.73 -12.71 -2.91
N VAL A 6 6.62 -13.24 -2.09
CA VAL A 6 6.73 -14.69 -1.80
C VAL A 6 5.71 -15.15 -0.77
N LEU A 7 5.40 -14.31 0.22
CA LEU A 7 4.49 -14.70 1.30
C LEU A 7 3.08 -15.06 0.82
N PRO A 8 2.43 -14.36 -0.14
CA PRO A 8 1.14 -14.79 -0.67
C PRO A 8 1.18 -16.19 -1.30
N PHE A 9 2.26 -16.52 -2.00
CA PHE A 9 2.44 -17.86 -2.58
C PHE A 9 2.78 -18.92 -1.53
N ALA A 10 3.52 -18.55 -0.49
CA ALA A 10 3.88 -19.47 0.59
C ALA A 10 2.70 -19.73 1.54
N THR A 11 1.83 -18.75 1.76
CA THR A 11 0.68 -18.89 2.66
C THR A 11 -0.44 -19.72 2.04
N ALA A 12 -0.66 -19.69 0.72
CA ALA A 12 -1.69 -20.45 0.06
C ALA A 12 -1.57 -22.00 0.29
N PRO A 13 -0.39 -22.65 0.19
CA PRO A 13 -0.26 -24.04 0.57
C PRO A 13 -0.43 -24.30 2.07
N LEU A 14 -0.04 -23.34 2.93
CA LEU A 14 -0.23 -23.47 4.38
C LEU A 14 -1.70 -23.42 4.76
N PHE A 15 -2.49 -22.53 4.16
CA PHE A 15 -3.93 -22.49 4.36
C PHE A 15 -4.61 -23.78 3.89
N ARG A 16 -4.24 -24.29 2.70
CA ARG A 16 -4.76 -25.58 2.22
C ARG A 16 -4.40 -26.75 3.13
N LEU A 17 -3.23 -26.75 3.73
CA LEU A 17 -2.83 -27.76 4.71
C LEU A 17 -3.68 -27.61 6.00
N ALA A 18 -3.85 -26.39 6.49
CA ALA A 18 -4.68 -26.10 7.67
C ALA A 18 -6.13 -26.53 7.46
N GLU A 19 -6.73 -26.21 6.30
CA GLU A 19 -8.09 -26.63 5.93
C GLU A 19 -8.25 -28.16 5.92
N ARG A 20 -7.22 -28.89 5.42
CA ARG A 20 -7.24 -30.35 5.45
C ARG A 20 -7.12 -30.93 6.86
N LEU A 21 -6.29 -30.31 7.71
CA LEU A 21 -6.08 -30.77 9.09
C LEU A 21 -7.26 -30.47 10.01
N LEU A 22 -7.96 -29.36 9.75
CA LEU A 22 -9.09 -28.91 10.55
C LEU A 22 -10.44 -29.43 10.03
N ASP A 23 -10.44 -30.07 8.87
CA ASP A 23 -11.66 -30.48 8.13
C ASP A 23 -12.66 -29.32 7.99
N ALA A 24 -12.15 -28.11 7.73
CA ALA A 24 -12.92 -26.89 7.67
C ALA A 24 -12.36 -25.92 6.63
N SER A 25 -13.23 -25.20 5.92
CA SER A 25 -12.82 -24.15 5.01
C SER A 25 -12.51 -22.84 5.77
N ILE A 26 -11.37 -22.21 5.46
CA ILE A 26 -11.02 -20.92 5.99
C ILE A 26 -11.49 -19.84 5.02
N SER A 27 -12.38 -18.94 5.47
CA SER A 27 -12.91 -17.88 4.60
C SER A 27 -11.79 -17.00 4.03
N PRO A 28 -11.89 -16.50 2.79
CA PRO A 28 -10.90 -15.59 2.19
C PRO A 28 -10.61 -14.37 3.07
N SER A 29 -11.62 -13.82 3.74
CA SER A 29 -11.49 -12.70 4.67
C SER A 29 -10.61 -13.04 5.87
N LEU A 30 -10.75 -14.26 6.43
CA LEU A 30 -9.92 -14.71 7.54
C LEU A 30 -8.49 -15.00 7.08
N GLN A 31 -8.29 -15.60 5.89
CA GLN A 31 -6.96 -15.79 5.31
C GLN A 31 -6.25 -14.44 5.14
N ASN A 32 -6.95 -13.43 4.61
CA ASN A 32 -6.42 -12.09 4.42
C ASN A 32 -6.09 -11.41 5.76
N ALA A 33 -6.95 -11.56 6.77
CA ALA A 33 -6.68 -11.06 8.12
C ALA A 33 -5.42 -11.69 8.71
N ILE A 34 -5.31 -13.01 8.72
CA ILE A 34 -4.11 -13.72 9.22
C ILE A 34 -2.86 -13.24 8.50
N TYR A 35 -2.93 -13.09 7.17
CA TYR A 35 -1.81 -12.59 6.37
C TYR A 35 -1.36 -11.21 6.81
N TYR A 36 -2.26 -10.22 6.89
CA TYR A 36 -1.90 -8.84 7.25
C TYR A 36 -1.48 -8.69 8.71
N TYR A 37 -2.11 -9.42 9.65
CA TYR A 37 -1.64 -9.45 11.05
C TYR A 37 -0.25 -10.05 11.21
N THR A 38 0.05 -11.10 10.44
CA THR A 38 1.39 -11.69 10.41
C THR A 38 2.41 -10.70 9.84
N LEU A 39 2.08 -10.03 8.73
CA LEU A 39 2.94 -8.98 8.17
C LEU A 39 3.18 -7.84 9.16
N LEU A 40 2.14 -7.39 9.85
CA LEU A 40 2.25 -6.36 10.88
C LEU A 40 3.19 -6.80 12.00
N ALA A 41 2.99 -8.00 12.55
CA ALA A 41 3.82 -8.53 13.63
C ALA A 41 5.29 -8.61 13.21
N VAL A 42 5.57 -9.20 12.03
CA VAL A 42 6.92 -9.28 11.48
C VAL A 42 7.54 -7.89 11.27
N THR A 43 6.76 -6.95 10.74
CA THR A 43 7.20 -5.57 10.52
C THR A 43 7.53 -4.88 11.84
N LEU A 44 6.69 -5.01 12.86
CA LEU A 44 6.93 -4.44 14.19
C LEU A 44 8.18 -5.03 14.85
N ILE A 45 8.39 -6.35 14.75
CA ILE A 45 9.56 -7.02 15.33
C ILE A 45 10.85 -6.57 14.63
N ILE A 46 10.86 -6.57 13.30
CA ILE A 46 12.08 -6.26 12.52
C ILE A 46 12.43 -4.78 12.62
N PHE A 47 11.43 -3.89 12.54
CA PHE A 47 11.64 -2.44 12.41
C PHE A 47 11.39 -1.67 13.71
N HIS A 48 11.29 -2.33 14.90
CA HIS A 48 10.95 -1.67 16.16
C HIS A 48 11.82 -0.45 16.48
N SER A 49 13.14 -0.55 16.33
CA SER A 49 14.07 0.55 16.61
C SER A 49 13.87 1.72 15.64
N PHE A 50 13.70 1.43 14.35
CA PHE A 50 13.40 2.43 13.32
C PHE A 50 12.06 3.13 13.60
N LEU A 51 11.04 2.36 13.94
CA LEU A 51 9.70 2.88 14.28
C LEU A 51 9.76 3.77 15.53
N GLY A 52 10.52 3.39 16.55
CA GLY A 52 10.73 4.23 17.72
C GLY A 52 11.40 5.56 17.38
N HIS A 53 12.40 5.57 16.50
CA HIS A 53 13.06 6.80 16.06
C HIS A 53 12.10 7.71 15.25
N THR A 54 11.38 7.14 14.26
CA THR A 54 10.47 7.92 13.42
C THR A 54 9.26 8.45 14.20
N THR A 55 8.84 7.76 15.28
CA THR A 55 7.78 8.24 16.19
C THR A 55 8.24 9.48 16.99
N ARG A 56 9.47 9.49 17.48
CA ARG A 56 10.03 10.69 18.13
C ARG A 56 10.11 11.86 17.16
N ASN A 57 10.64 11.63 15.97
CA ASN A 57 10.69 12.67 14.92
C ASN A 57 9.30 13.22 14.57
N PHE A 58 8.28 12.38 14.57
CA PHE A 58 6.89 12.82 14.34
C PHE A 58 6.40 13.75 15.45
N ALA A 59 6.63 13.37 16.71
CA ALA A 59 6.22 14.17 17.87
C ALA A 59 6.93 15.54 17.88
N ASP A 60 8.23 15.55 17.56
CA ASP A 60 9.05 16.77 17.54
C ASP A 60 8.67 17.72 16.39
N ASN A 61 8.08 17.20 15.31
CA ASN A 61 7.75 17.94 14.09
C ASN A 61 6.26 17.87 13.70
N LEU A 62 5.38 17.74 14.69
CA LEU A 62 3.94 17.50 14.46
C LEU A 62 3.29 18.52 13.51
N GLY A 63 3.61 19.81 13.67
CA GLY A 63 3.04 20.88 12.84
C GLY A 63 3.43 20.73 11.35
N ASN A 64 4.70 20.37 11.06
CA ASN A 64 5.15 20.13 9.70
C ASN A 64 4.55 18.83 9.12
N ALA A 65 4.43 17.80 9.95
CA ALA A 65 3.78 16.54 9.57
C ALA A 65 2.31 16.76 9.18
N CYS A 66 1.54 17.46 10.01
CA CYS A 66 0.13 17.80 9.71
C CYS A 66 -0.02 18.61 8.43
N LYS A 67 0.83 19.64 8.23
CA LYS A 67 0.83 20.41 6.97
C LYS A 67 1.12 19.54 5.76
N SER A 68 2.11 18.65 5.86
CA SER A 68 2.50 17.75 4.77
C SER A 68 1.41 16.74 4.44
N ILE A 69 0.70 16.22 5.45
CA ILE A 69 -0.46 15.35 5.24
C ILE A 69 -1.57 16.10 4.49
N LEU A 70 -1.88 17.33 4.92
CA LEU A 70 -2.93 18.12 4.27
C LEU A 70 -2.59 18.47 2.81
N VAL A 71 -1.36 18.95 2.57
CA VAL A 71 -0.87 19.24 1.22
C VAL A 71 -0.84 17.97 0.36
N GLY A 72 -0.39 16.85 0.95
CA GLY A 72 -0.36 15.55 0.28
C GLY A 72 -1.75 15.06 -0.11
N LEU A 73 -2.77 15.22 0.75
CA LEU A 73 -4.16 14.87 0.42
C LEU A 73 -4.68 15.69 -0.74
N ILE A 74 -4.45 17.02 -0.74
CA ILE A 74 -4.86 17.89 -1.84
C ILE A 74 -4.15 17.49 -3.14
N ALA A 75 -2.85 17.21 -3.08
CA ALA A 75 -2.08 16.77 -4.24
C ALA A 75 -2.56 15.42 -4.76
N LEU A 76 -2.83 14.45 -3.87
CA LEU A 76 -3.37 13.14 -4.25
C LEU A 76 -4.71 13.28 -4.96
N TYR A 77 -5.64 14.06 -4.40
CA TYR A 77 -6.96 14.23 -4.99
C TYR A 77 -6.89 14.87 -6.38
N GLY A 78 -6.13 15.96 -6.53
CA GLY A 78 -6.01 16.67 -7.80
C GLY A 78 -5.27 15.86 -8.87
N LEU A 79 -4.15 15.25 -8.51
CA LEU A 79 -3.31 14.47 -9.45
C LEU A 79 -3.94 13.11 -9.81
N ASN A 80 -4.57 12.43 -8.86
CA ASN A 80 -5.24 11.16 -9.14
C ASN A 80 -6.41 11.34 -10.10
N GLU A 81 -7.22 12.38 -9.94
CA GLU A 81 -8.31 12.68 -10.87
C GLU A 81 -7.77 12.93 -12.29
N LEU A 82 -6.68 13.69 -12.41
CA LEU A 82 -6.03 13.91 -13.70
C LEU A 82 -5.54 12.61 -14.33
N VAL A 83 -4.81 11.80 -13.56
CA VAL A 83 -4.28 10.51 -14.04
C VAL A 83 -5.40 9.55 -14.40
N TYR A 84 -6.46 9.48 -13.60
CA TYR A 84 -7.63 8.64 -13.89
C TYR A 84 -8.27 9.01 -15.22
N ARG A 85 -8.47 10.30 -15.49
CA ARG A 85 -9.01 10.78 -16.78
C ARG A 85 -8.10 10.44 -17.95
N LEU A 86 -6.79 10.65 -17.80
CA LEU A 86 -5.81 10.30 -18.83
C LEU A 86 -5.76 8.79 -19.08
N THR A 87 -5.78 7.99 -18.04
CA THR A 87 -5.74 6.53 -18.16
C THR A 87 -7.01 6.01 -18.84
N ARG A 88 -8.17 6.57 -18.53
CA ARG A 88 -9.43 6.22 -19.24
C ARG A 88 -9.42 6.53 -20.72
N MET A 89 -8.71 7.58 -21.14
CA MET A 89 -8.56 7.92 -22.55
C MET A 89 -7.62 6.94 -23.30
N LEU A 90 -6.60 6.42 -22.59
CA LEU A 90 -5.57 5.57 -23.20
C LEU A 90 -5.90 4.08 -23.15
N VAL A 91 -6.64 3.66 -22.12
CA VAL A 91 -6.92 2.25 -21.85
C VAL A 91 -8.43 2.05 -21.85
N ASN A 92 -8.98 1.66 -23.00
CA ASN A 92 -10.41 1.38 -23.13
C ASN A 92 -10.81 0.20 -22.22
N ASN A 93 -11.75 0.41 -21.28
CA ASN A 93 -12.46 -0.61 -20.50
C ASN A 93 -11.66 -1.47 -19.50
N HIS A 94 -10.46 -1.08 -19.06
CA HIS A 94 -9.82 -1.78 -17.94
C HIS A 94 -10.29 -1.20 -16.60
N THR A 95 -11.12 -1.97 -15.90
CA THR A 95 -11.44 -1.70 -14.48
C THR A 95 -10.21 -1.99 -13.62
N ASN A 96 -9.97 -1.15 -12.63
CA ASN A 96 -8.93 -1.41 -11.64
C ASN A 96 -9.36 -2.62 -10.79
N LEU A 97 -8.73 -3.77 -11.02
CA LEU A 97 -9.06 -5.01 -10.32
C LEU A 97 -8.72 -4.97 -8.83
N ASN A 98 -7.78 -4.12 -8.42
CA ASN A 98 -7.51 -3.92 -7.00
C ASN A 98 -8.74 -3.31 -6.31
N ASP A 99 -9.31 -2.25 -6.89
CA ASP A 99 -10.50 -1.58 -6.35
C ASP A 99 -11.72 -2.50 -6.35
N THR A 100 -11.94 -3.23 -7.44
CA THR A 100 -13.05 -4.20 -7.52
C THR A 100 -12.89 -5.34 -6.51
N THR A 101 -11.67 -5.80 -6.27
CA THR A 101 -11.38 -6.83 -5.27
C THR A 101 -11.64 -6.31 -3.85
N ILE A 102 -11.18 -5.11 -3.54
CA ILE A 102 -11.42 -4.47 -2.24
C ILE A 102 -12.92 -4.23 -2.03
N SER A 103 -13.65 -3.75 -3.05
CA SER A 103 -15.11 -3.56 -2.98
C SER A 103 -15.84 -4.85 -2.67
N ALA A 104 -15.48 -5.95 -3.34
CA ALA A 104 -16.05 -7.26 -3.06
C ALA A 104 -15.75 -7.75 -1.63
N GLN A 105 -14.53 -7.54 -1.16
CA GLN A 105 -14.13 -7.89 0.21
C GLN A 105 -14.83 -7.04 1.27
N ILE A 106 -15.08 -5.75 1.00
CA ILE A 106 -15.86 -4.88 1.89
C ILE A 106 -17.30 -5.37 1.98
N HIS A 107 -17.89 -5.79 0.87
CA HIS A 107 -19.25 -6.35 0.89
C HIS A 107 -19.33 -7.63 1.73
N ASP A 108 -18.32 -8.50 1.65
CA ASP A 108 -18.28 -9.79 2.35
C ASP A 108 -17.94 -9.64 3.84
N ALA A 109 -16.90 -8.87 4.16
CA ALA A 109 -16.39 -8.70 5.53
C ALA A 109 -15.96 -7.24 5.81
N PRO A 110 -16.91 -6.29 5.95
CA PRO A 110 -16.63 -4.86 5.94
C PRO A 110 -15.64 -4.43 7.03
N ARG A 111 -15.84 -4.87 8.27
CA ARG A 111 -15.00 -4.44 9.40
C ARG A 111 -13.54 -4.87 9.26
N VAL A 112 -13.33 -6.11 8.85
CA VAL A 112 -11.98 -6.68 8.69
C VAL A 112 -11.29 -6.02 7.50
N THR A 113 -11.99 -5.88 6.37
CA THR A 113 -11.43 -5.28 5.17
C THR A 113 -11.08 -3.80 5.38
N LEU A 114 -11.96 -3.03 6.02
CA LEU A 114 -11.68 -1.62 6.34
C LEU A 114 -10.46 -1.48 7.26
N LEU A 115 -10.33 -2.33 8.29
CA LEU A 115 -9.16 -2.33 9.16
C LEU A 115 -7.87 -2.60 8.37
N ILE A 116 -7.91 -3.58 7.48
CA ILE A 116 -6.76 -3.92 6.64
C ILE A 116 -6.42 -2.77 5.70
N VAL A 117 -7.38 -2.31 4.91
CA VAL A 117 -7.13 -1.33 3.82
C VAL A 117 -6.76 0.04 4.36
N ILE A 118 -7.36 0.47 5.48
CA ILE A 118 -7.12 1.81 6.03
C ILE A 118 -5.89 1.85 6.95
N PHE A 119 -5.61 0.78 7.69
CA PHE A 119 -4.55 0.82 8.71
C PHE A 119 -3.42 -0.17 8.48
N LEU A 120 -3.72 -1.47 8.32
CA LEU A 120 -2.68 -2.50 8.33
C LEU A 120 -1.83 -2.47 7.06
N ALA A 121 -2.47 -2.42 5.89
CA ALA A 121 -1.77 -2.37 4.61
C ALA A 121 -0.93 -1.10 4.48
N PRO A 122 -1.48 0.13 4.67
CA PRO A 122 -0.68 1.35 4.64
C PRO A 122 0.51 1.32 5.58
N PHE A 123 0.34 0.83 6.81
CA PHE A 123 1.44 0.75 7.77
C PHE A 123 2.59 -0.14 7.25
N VAL A 124 2.27 -1.36 6.84
CA VAL A 124 3.26 -2.32 6.33
C VAL A 124 3.92 -1.80 5.06
N GLU A 125 3.14 -1.29 4.14
CA GLU A 125 3.64 -0.78 2.85
C GLU A 125 4.56 0.41 3.03
N GLU A 126 4.21 1.39 3.87
CA GLU A 126 5.06 2.55 4.09
C GLU A 126 6.38 2.19 4.79
N VAL A 127 6.36 1.28 5.77
CA VAL A 127 7.61 0.78 6.38
C VAL A 127 8.52 0.17 5.33
N LEU A 128 7.96 -0.57 4.37
CA LEU A 128 8.76 -1.22 3.34
C LEU A 128 9.23 -0.26 2.25
N PHE A 129 8.31 0.49 1.66
CA PHE A 129 8.66 1.33 0.51
C PHE A 129 9.37 2.61 0.93
N ARG A 130 8.96 3.26 2.02
CA ARG A 130 9.57 4.51 2.48
C ARG A 130 10.67 4.27 3.51
N GLY A 131 10.41 3.43 4.49
CA GLY A 131 11.42 3.08 5.49
C GLY A 131 12.59 2.32 4.89
N LEU A 132 12.33 1.15 4.30
CA LEU A 132 13.39 0.26 3.83
C LEU A 132 13.94 0.66 2.46
N VAL A 133 13.09 0.78 1.42
CA VAL A 133 13.58 1.03 0.04
C VAL A 133 14.07 2.46 -0.10
N PHE A 134 13.18 3.43 0.11
CA PHE A 134 13.52 4.84 -0.07
C PHE A 134 14.63 5.28 0.90
N GLY A 135 14.52 4.95 2.18
CA GLY A 135 15.50 5.35 3.20
C GLY A 135 16.91 4.86 2.90
N ASN A 136 17.08 3.60 2.46
CA ASN A 136 18.41 3.08 2.10
C ASN A 136 18.93 3.68 0.79
N LEU A 137 18.08 3.93 -0.19
CA LEU A 137 18.52 4.49 -1.48
C LEU A 137 18.79 5.99 -1.41
N LYS A 138 18.06 6.72 -0.57
CA LYS A 138 18.23 8.17 -0.38
C LYS A 138 19.64 8.55 0.02
N SER A 139 20.33 7.74 0.81
CA SER A 139 21.73 7.96 1.21
C SER A 139 22.69 7.95 0.02
N LYS A 140 22.34 7.28 -1.07
CA LYS A 140 23.15 7.19 -2.30
C LYS A 140 22.70 8.19 -3.37
N SER A 141 21.40 8.25 -3.61
CA SER A 141 20.79 9.17 -4.58
C SER A 141 19.30 9.37 -4.27
N ARG A 142 18.92 10.63 -4.04
CA ARG A 142 17.53 11.02 -3.79
C ARG A 142 16.63 10.69 -4.98
N THR A 143 17.09 10.95 -6.21
CA THR A 143 16.35 10.65 -7.44
C THR A 143 16.10 9.15 -7.60
N VAL A 144 17.13 8.32 -7.39
CA VAL A 144 17.00 6.86 -7.46
C VAL A 144 16.03 6.35 -6.39
N ALA A 145 16.05 6.92 -5.17
CA ALA A 145 15.12 6.55 -4.11
C ALA A 145 13.66 6.80 -4.52
N TYR A 146 13.37 7.97 -5.09
CA TYR A 146 12.02 8.26 -5.61
C TYR A 146 11.61 7.29 -6.70
N VAL A 147 12.41 7.16 -7.75
CA VAL A 147 12.08 6.31 -8.91
C VAL A 147 11.86 4.87 -8.49
N VAL A 148 12.79 4.28 -7.75
CA VAL A 148 12.71 2.86 -7.38
C VAL A 148 11.57 2.61 -6.40
N SER A 149 11.39 3.47 -5.37
CA SER A 149 10.32 3.29 -4.40
C SER A 149 8.94 3.42 -5.05
N CYS A 150 8.73 4.40 -5.95
CA CYS A 150 7.47 4.59 -6.65
C CYS A 150 7.16 3.46 -7.63
N LEU A 151 8.16 3.02 -8.41
CA LEU A 151 7.96 1.92 -9.36
C LEU A 151 7.65 0.60 -8.65
N LEU A 152 8.34 0.29 -7.55
CA LEU A 152 8.09 -0.92 -6.78
C LEU A 152 6.72 -0.87 -6.08
N PHE A 153 6.31 0.29 -5.58
CA PHE A 153 4.98 0.50 -5.01
C PHE A 153 3.89 0.27 -6.07
N ALA A 154 4.01 0.90 -7.23
CA ALA A 154 3.07 0.72 -8.32
C ALA A 154 3.03 -0.73 -8.84
N LEU A 155 4.20 -1.36 -8.97
CA LEU A 155 4.30 -2.76 -9.40
C LEU A 155 3.57 -3.69 -8.43
N LEU A 156 3.70 -3.49 -7.12
CA LEU A 156 3.03 -4.32 -6.12
C LEU A 156 1.51 -4.37 -6.34
N HIS A 157 0.90 -3.25 -6.73
CA HIS A 157 -0.55 -3.15 -6.91
C HIS A 157 -1.07 -3.76 -8.22
N VAL A 158 -0.19 -4.01 -9.19
CA VAL A 158 -0.61 -4.36 -10.55
C VAL A 158 -0.15 -5.75 -10.99
N TRP A 159 1.03 -6.20 -10.54
CA TRP A 159 1.70 -7.38 -11.08
C TRP A 159 0.89 -8.67 -10.96
N GLN A 160 0.20 -8.88 -9.83
CA GLN A 160 -0.59 -10.10 -9.60
C GLN A 160 -1.74 -10.21 -10.61
N PHE A 161 -2.42 -9.11 -10.86
CA PHE A 161 -3.53 -9.06 -11.79
C PHE A 161 -3.07 -9.18 -13.26
N ALA A 162 -1.93 -8.59 -13.60
CA ALA A 162 -1.33 -8.74 -14.92
C ALA A 162 -0.95 -10.20 -15.21
N VAL A 163 -0.38 -10.91 -14.23
CA VAL A 163 -0.01 -12.33 -14.35
C VAL A 163 -1.25 -13.22 -14.42
N VAL A 164 -2.24 -13.01 -13.56
CA VAL A 164 -3.47 -13.83 -13.53
C VAL A 164 -4.27 -13.67 -14.83
N ARG A 165 -4.35 -12.45 -15.35
CA ARG A 165 -5.06 -12.15 -16.60
C ARG A 165 -4.26 -12.48 -17.85
N GLN A 166 -2.96 -12.71 -17.75
CA GLN A 166 -2.04 -12.86 -18.89
C GLN A 166 -2.11 -11.69 -19.87
N ASP A 167 -2.40 -10.49 -19.34
CA ASP A 167 -2.58 -9.27 -20.11
C ASP A 167 -1.53 -8.23 -19.68
N ILE A 168 -0.51 -8.07 -20.53
CA ILE A 168 0.58 -7.12 -20.30
C ILE A 168 0.10 -5.66 -20.29
N THR A 169 -1.02 -5.36 -20.96
CA THR A 169 -1.57 -4.00 -21.01
C THR A 169 -2.04 -3.55 -19.61
N TYR A 170 -2.32 -4.51 -18.71
CA TYR A 170 -2.66 -4.21 -17.34
C TYR A 170 -1.55 -3.45 -16.59
N PHE A 171 -0.29 -3.59 -17.00
CA PHE A 171 0.81 -2.78 -16.45
C PHE A 171 0.68 -1.29 -16.73
N LEU A 172 -0.11 -0.86 -17.71
CA LEU A 172 -0.39 0.57 -17.93
C LEU A 172 -1.13 1.19 -16.75
N LEU A 173 -1.88 0.39 -15.99
CA LEU A 173 -2.54 0.85 -14.76
C LEU A 173 -1.55 1.20 -13.64
N MET A 174 -0.27 0.81 -13.75
CA MET A 174 0.77 1.29 -12.83
C MET A 174 0.81 2.81 -12.71
N VAL A 175 0.45 3.53 -13.78
CA VAL A 175 0.43 5.00 -13.79
C VAL A 175 -0.48 5.56 -12.70
N GLN A 176 -1.59 4.88 -12.38
CA GLN A 176 -2.52 5.26 -11.29
C GLN A 176 -1.87 5.17 -9.90
N TYR A 177 -0.87 4.30 -9.72
CA TYR A 177 -0.15 4.10 -8.46
C TYR A 177 1.16 4.90 -8.37
N LEU A 178 1.68 5.41 -9.49
CA LEU A 178 2.89 6.23 -9.47
C LEU A 178 2.66 7.57 -8.75
N VAL A 179 1.49 8.18 -8.92
CA VAL A 179 1.16 9.45 -8.25
C VAL A 179 1.06 9.27 -6.73
N PRO A 180 0.26 8.33 -6.19
CA PRO A 180 0.30 8.02 -4.76
C PRO A 180 1.71 7.69 -4.28
N GLY A 181 2.43 6.85 -5.04
CA GLY A 181 3.82 6.52 -4.75
C GLY A 181 4.71 7.74 -4.57
N LEU A 182 4.61 8.72 -5.47
CA LEU A 182 5.39 9.95 -5.45
C LEU A 182 5.03 10.85 -4.26
N VAL A 183 3.73 11.08 -4.04
CA VAL A 183 3.25 11.98 -2.98
C VAL A 183 3.56 11.42 -1.58
N LEU A 184 3.41 10.11 -1.40
CA LEU A 184 3.76 9.44 -0.13
C LEU A 184 5.27 9.48 0.13
N ALA A 185 6.09 9.25 -0.92
CA ALA A 185 7.55 9.38 -0.81
C ALA A 185 7.95 10.82 -0.47
N TRP A 186 7.30 11.81 -1.08
CA TRP A 186 7.51 13.22 -0.77
C TRP A 186 7.15 13.54 0.69
N ALA A 187 6.02 13.07 1.19
CA ALA A 187 5.61 13.31 2.58
C ALA A 187 6.66 12.77 3.57
N TYR A 188 7.17 11.56 3.34
CA TYR A 188 8.25 10.99 4.14
C TYR A 188 9.56 11.79 4.02
N ASP A 189 9.96 12.12 2.80
CA ASP A 189 11.22 12.82 2.53
C ASP A 189 11.24 14.23 3.10
N HIS A 190 10.11 14.93 3.01
CA HIS A 190 9.94 16.31 3.47
C HIS A 190 9.90 16.44 4.99
N THR A 191 9.29 15.50 5.67
CA THR A 191 9.09 15.56 7.13
C THR A 191 10.14 14.79 7.93
N GLY A 192 10.86 13.86 7.29
CA GLY A 192 11.79 12.96 7.97
C GLY A 192 11.11 11.94 8.89
N THR A 193 9.78 11.82 8.84
CA THR A 193 9.04 10.85 9.64
C THR A 193 8.12 9.97 8.79
N LEU A 194 8.15 8.67 9.08
CA LEU A 194 7.32 7.70 8.39
C LEU A 194 5.83 7.89 8.66
N TRP A 195 5.49 8.42 9.84
CA TRP A 195 4.09 8.65 10.22
C TRP A 195 3.36 9.61 9.31
N SER A 196 4.06 10.56 8.69
CA SER A 196 3.45 11.47 7.71
C SER A 196 2.95 10.72 6.48
N SER A 197 3.73 9.77 5.94
CA SER A 197 3.28 8.96 4.81
C SER A 197 2.26 7.91 5.22
N ILE A 198 2.39 7.27 6.39
CA ILE A 198 1.41 6.29 6.90
C ILE A 198 0.03 6.96 7.08
N LEU A 199 -0.03 8.10 7.77
CA LEU A 199 -1.29 8.79 8.03
C LEU A 199 -1.90 9.38 6.75
N LEU A 200 -1.08 9.89 5.85
CA LEU A 200 -1.52 10.35 4.54
C LEU A 200 -2.12 9.21 3.71
N HIS A 201 -1.45 8.05 3.68
CA HIS A 201 -1.91 6.86 2.95
C HIS A 201 -3.22 6.33 3.56
N ALA A 202 -3.28 6.19 4.87
CA ALA A 202 -4.49 5.78 5.59
C ALA A 202 -5.67 6.72 5.32
N ALA A 203 -5.45 8.04 5.37
CA ALA A 203 -6.47 9.03 5.08
C ALA A 203 -6.92 8.99 3.62
N ALA A 204 -6.00 8.81 2.67
CA ALA A 204 -6.33 8.67 1.26
C ALA A 204 -7.19 7.43 0.99
N ASN A 205 -6.83 6.27 1.58
CA ASN A 205 -7.62 5.06 1.46
C ASN A 205 -8.99 5.19 2.12
N ALA A 206 -9.08 5.82 3.29
CA ALA A 206 -10.36 6.07 3.96
C ALA A 206 -11.29 6.95 3.10
N LEU A 207 -10.76 8.02 2.49
CA LEU A 207 -11.53 8.87 1.59
C LEU A 207 -11.94 8.13 0.31
N HIS A 208 -11.05 7.33 -0.27
CA HIS A 208 -11.35 6.56 -1.48
C HIS A 208 -12.51 5.56 -1.23
N VAL A 209 -12.42 4.78 -0.15
CA VAL A 209 -13.48 3.86 0.25
C VAL A 209 -14.79 4.58 0.56
N SER A 210 -14.75 5.72 1.24
CA SER A 210 -15.96 6.49 1.59
C SER A 210 -16.63 7.14 0.39
N ALA A 211 -15.89 7.42 -0.68
CA ALA A 211 -16.42 7.94 -1.94
C ALA A 211 -17.10 6.86 -2.81
N GLY A 212 -17.06 5.58 -2.38
CA GLY A 212 -17.71 4.47 -3.08
C GLY A 212 -16.80 3.76 -4.09
N MET A 213 -15.50 4.00 -3.97
CA MET A 213 -14.45 3.48 -4.86
C MET A 213 -14.68 3.72 -6.33
#